data_93098eb5ece209fcb023e51f0c6ed229
#
_entry.id   93098eb5ece209fcb023e51f0c6ed229
#
_cell.length_a   1.000
_cell.length_b   1.000
_cell.length_c   1.000
_cell.angle_alpha   90.00
_cell.angle_beta   90.00
_cell.angle_gamma   90.00
#
_symmetry.space_group_name_H-M   'P 1'
#
loop_
_entity.id
_entity.type
_entity.pdbx_description
1 polymer ?
#
loop_
_entity_poly.entity_id
_entity_poly.type
_entity_poly.pdbx_seq_one_letter_code
_entity_poly.pdbx_strand_id
1 'polypeptide(L)'
;GCGIGRDSDYLQQQGFMVTGVDASVAMLAQARELYPSLTLHQDYLPDLTTLTENSFDNVLCSAVLMHLPQADIKAACLRLLALLKKEGVLIITLRGTHQPDKRENGKLYEEINISELCQLFTSHQATVLSHEIDLEPKRQLTWHNLVIKK
;
A
#
# COMPACT_ATOMS: atom_id res chain seq x y z
N GLY A 1 -3.84 0.19 -4.82
CA GLY A 1 -4.97 0.78 -4.11
C GLY A 1 -4.98 2.30 -4.16
N CYS A 2 -4.74 2.91 -5.35
CA CYS A 2 -4.72 4.38 -5.47
C CYS A 2 -6.12 5.01 -5.36
N GLY A 3 -7.18 4.22 -5.36
CA GLY A 3 -8.56 4.68 -5.28
C GLY A 3 -8.89 5.66 -6.41
N ILE A 4 -9.47 6.81 -6.05
CA ILE A 4 -9.83 7.87 -6.99
C ILE A 4 -8.64 8.77 -7.38
N GLY A 5 -7.39 8.41 -7.01
CA GLY A 5 -6.18 9.08 -7.48
C GLY A 5 -5.72 10.31 -6.69
N ARG A 6 -6.34 10.64 -5.56
CA ARG A 6 -6.02 11.87 -4.80
C ARG A 6 -4.55 11.96 -4.40
N ASP A 7 -4.00 10.90 -3.79
CA ASP A 7 -2.60 10.89 -3.36
C ASP A 7 -1.65 10.83 -4.55
N SER A 8 -2.06 10.14 -5.64
CA SER A 8 -1.32 10.10 -6.89
C SER A 8 -1.20 11.48 -7.55
N ASP A 9 -2.30 12.23 -7.61
CA ASP A 9 -2.32 13.60 -8.13
C ASP A 9 -1.45 14.53 -7.28
N TYR A 10 -1.59 14.45 -5.95
CA TYR A 10 -0.75 15.24 -5.05
C TYR A 10 0.75 14.98 -5.28
N LEU A 11 1.16 13.72 -5.37
CA LEU A 11 2.56 13.38 -5.64
C LEU A 11 3.02 13.86 -7.02
N GLN A 12 2.17 13.76 -8.05
CA GLN A 12 2.49 14.28 -9.38
C GLN A 12 2.68 15.80 -9.35
N GLN A 13 1.86 16.54 -8.61
CA GLN A 13 2.02 17.98 -8.41
C GLN A 13 3.32 18.34 -7.66
N GLN A 14 3.85 17.44 -6.85
CA GLN A 14 5.16 17.59 -6.21
C GLN A 14 6.34 17.22 -7.13
N GLY A 15 6.08 16.90 -8.40
CA GLY A 15 7.10 16.62 -9.41
C GLY A 15 7.51 15.14 -9.54
N PHE A 16 6.82 14.22 -8.88
CA PHE A 16 7.09 12.80 -9.05
C PHE A 16 6.42 12.25 -10.33
N MET A 17 7.08 11.30 -10.99
CA MET A 17 6.45 10.46 -12.01
C MET A 17 5.66 9.36 -11.30
N VAL A 18 4.34 9.43 -11.38
CA VAL A 18 3.44 8.57 -10.61
C VAL A 18 2.72 7.58 -11.51
N THR A 19 2.66 6.33 -11.06
CA THR A 19 1.79 5.28 -11.61
C THR A 19 0.81 4.86 -10.52
N GLY A 20 -0.46 5.12 -10.72
CA GLY A 20 -1.53 4.68 -9.83
C GLY A 20 -2.06 3.32 -10.22
N VAL A 21 -2.30 2.46 -9.23
CA VAL A 21 -2.85 1.11 -9.45
C VAL A 21 -4.01 0.87 -8.49
N ASP A 22 -5.12 0.36 -9.00
CA ASP A 22 -6.26 -0.07 -8.19
C ASP A 22 -6.97 -1.27 -8.82
N ALA A 23 -7.55 -2.12 -7.97
CA ALA A 23 -8.35 -3.26 -8.43
C ALA A 23 -9.73 -2.84 -8.96
N SER A 24 -10.25 -1.71 -8.46
CA SER A 24 -11.59 -1.24 -8.75
C SER A 24 -11.66 -0.43 -10.03
N VAL A 25 -12.32 -0.99 -11.05
CA VAL A 25 -12.61 -0.27 -12.31
C VAL A 25 -13.37 1.03 -12.05
N ALA A 26 -14.31 1.03 -11.10
CA ALA A 26 -15.11 2.21 -10.79
C ALA A 26 -14.27 3.33 -10.17
N MET A 27 -13.33 2.99 -9.26
CA MET A 27 -12.39 3.96 -8.68
C MET A 27 -11.49 4.55 -9.75
N LEU A 28 -10.96 3.72 -10.64
CA LEU A 28 -10.10 4.17 -11.74
C LEU A 28 -10.86 5.03 -12.77
N ALA A 29 -12.14 4.75 -13.01
CA ALA A 29 -12.97 5.60 -13.87
C ALA A 29 -13.10 7.01 -13.28
N GLN A 30 -13.44 7.11 -11.98
CA GLN A 30 -13.48 8.40 -11.29
C GLN A 30 -12.12 9.10 -11.26
N ALA A 31 -11.03 8.35 -11.04
CA ALA A 31 -9.69 8.92 -11.04
C ALA A 31 -9.34 9.54 -12.39
N ARG A 32 -9.70 8.91 -13.53
CA ARG A 32 -9.49 9.44 -14.86
C ARG A 32 -10.31 10.71 -15.15
N GLU A 33 -11.52 10.79 -14.61
CA GLU A 33 -12.34 11.99 -14.71
C GLU A 33 -11.78 13.16 -13.90
N LEU A 34 -11.36 12.89 -12.66
CA LEU A 34 -10.85 13.92 -11.75
C LEU A 34 -9.43 14.36 -12.13
N TYR A 35 -8.58 13.43 -12.56
CA TYR A 35 -7.16 13.64 -12.80
C TYR A 35 -6.73 13.00 -14.12
N PRO A 36 -7.11 13.57 -15.27
CA PRO A 36 -6.88 12.97 -16.59
C PRO A 36 -5.41 12.82 -16.99
N SER A 37 -4.50 13.48 -16.29
CA SER A 37 -3.05 13.38 -16.51
C SER A 37 -2.39 12.18 -15.83
N LEU A 38 -3.08 11.50 -14.92
CA LEU A 38 -2.52 10.36 -14.18
C LEU A 38 -2.34 9.13 -15.05
N THR A 39 -1.19 8.47 -14.92
CA THR A 39 -0.99 7.12 -15.46
C THR A 39 -1.62 6.11 -14.51
N LEU A 40 -2.66 5.39 -14.98
CA LEU A 40 -3.47 4.51 -14.14
C LEU A 40 -3.58 3.12 -14.77
N HIS A 41 -3.30 2.08 -13.97
CA HIS A 41 -3.43 0.68 -14.33
C HIS A 41 -4.47 -0.02 -13.45
N GLN A 42 -5.26 -0.90 -14.06
CA GLN A 42 -6.07 -1.84 -13.30
C GLN A 42 -5.23 -3.08 -12.99
N ASP A 43 -4.98 -3.32 -11.72
CA ASP A 43 -4.28 -4.51 -11.24
C ASP A 43 -4.54 -4.68 -9.74
N TYR A 44 -4.16 -5.81 -9.16
CA TYR A 44 -4.45 -6.12 -7.76
C TYR A 44 -3.31 -6.90 -7.09
N LEU A 45 -3.20 -6.71 -5.79
CA LEU A 45 -2.35 -7.51 -4.93
C LEU A 45 -2.97 -8.93 -4.74
N PRO A 46 -2.15 -9.97 -4.58
CA PRO A 46 -0.70 -9.91 -4.37
C PRO A 46 0.15 -9.78 -5.64
N ASP A 47 -0.42 -9.96 -6.83
CA ASP A 47 0.36 -10.26 -8.04
C ASP A 47 0.94 -9.02 -8.73
N LEU A 48 0.14 -7.96 -8.94
CA LEU A 48 0.53 -6.74 -9.65
C LEU A 48 1.27 -7.04 -10.97
N THR A 49 0.65 -7.86 -11.83
CA THR A 49 1.27 -8.45 -13.02
C THR A 49 1.63 -7.42 -14.10
N THR A 50 0.95 -6.27 -14.09
CA THR A 50 1.18 -5.18 -15.04
C THR A 50 2.42 -4.34 -14.72
N LEU A 51 3.01 -4.52 -13.53
CA LEU A 51 4.14 -3.75 -13.07
C LEU A 51 5.45 -4.53 -13.17
N THR A 52 6.50 -3.83 -13.65
CA THR A 52 7.84 -4.41 -13.79
C THR A 52 8.60 -4.36 -12.47
N GLU A 53 9.31 -5.43 -12.15
CA GLU A 53 10.22 -5.46 -10.99
C GLU A 53 11.39 -4.50 -11.16
N ASN A 54 11.94 -4.05 -10.03
CA ASN A 54 13.09 -3.15 -9.97
C ASN A 54 12.92 -1.88 -10.84
N SER A 55 11.70 -1.36 -10.94
CA SER A 55 11.38 -0.20 -11.80
C SER A 55 10.99 1.07 -11.04
N PHE A 56 10.66 0.96 -9.76
CA PHE A 56 10.20 2.09 -8.95
C PHE A 56 11.25 2.52 -7.91
N ASP A 57 11.46 3.82 -7.80
CA ASP A 57 12.30 4.39 -6.73
C ASP A 57 11.55 4.38 -5.39
N ASN A 58 10.23 4.57 -5.43
CA ASN A 58 9.36 4.53 -4.26
C ASN A 58 8.05 3.80 -4.57
N VAL A 59 7.50 3.13 -3.57
CA VAL A 59 6.18 2.53 -3.60
C VAL A 59 5.39 2.99 -2.38
N LEU A 60 4.19 3.53 -2.60
CA LEU A 60 3.24 3.87 -1.55
C LEU A 60 2.08 2.86 -1.54
N CYS A 61 1.92 2.14 -0.44
CA CYS A 61 0.81 1.23 -0.18
C CYS A 61 0.03 1.73 1.04
N SER A 62 -0.88 2.67 0.80
CA SER A 62 -1.61 3.37 1.85
C SER A 62 -3.01 2.79 2.03
N ALA A 63 -3.29 2.29 3.24
CA ALA A 63 -4.59 1.75 3.64
C ALA A 63 -5.10 0.60 2.72
N VAL A 64 -4.22 -0.31 2.31
CA VAL A 64 -4.55 -1.41 1.38
C VAL A 64 -4.39 -2.79 2.01
N LEU A 65 -3.23 -3.08 2.62
CA LEU A 65 -2.87 -4.44 3.05
C LEU A 65 -3.90 -5.07 3.99
N MET A 66 -4.52 -4.30 4.88
CA MET A 66 -5.55 -4.79 5.78
C MET A 66 -6.84 -5.24 5.08
N HIS A 67 -6.99 -4.97 3.78
CA HIS A 67 -8.13 -5.43 3.00
C HIS A 67 -7.87 -6.74 2.24
N LEU A 68 -6.67 -7.31 2.37
CA LEU A 68 -6.31 -8.60 1.80
C LEU A 68 -6.59 -9.73 2.78
N PRO A 69 -6.94 -10.93 2.29
CA PRO A 69 -6.93 -12.13 3.12
C PRO A 69 -5.56 -12.37 3.75
N GLN A 70 -5.53 -12.89 4.97
CA GLN A 70 -4.28 -13.17 5.70
C GLN A 70 -3.28 -14.00 4.88
N ALA A 71 -3.77 -14.94 4.08
CA ALA A 71 -2.94 -15.80 3.23
C ALA A 71 -2.16 -15.02 2.15
N ASP A 72 -2.68 -13.87 1.72
CA ASP A 72 -2.12 -13.09 0.61
C ASP A 72 -1.16 -11.98 1.08
N ILE A 73 -1.21 -11.59 2.36
CA ILE A 73 -0.45 -10.45 2.90
C ILE A 73 1.06 -10.62 2.68
N LYS A 74 1.60 -11.81 2.98
CA LYS A 74 3.03 -12.10 2.79
C LYS A 74 3.45 -11.94 1.33
N ALA A 75 2.70 -12.55 0.41
CA ALA A 75 2.98 -12.48 -1.03
C ALA A 75 2.89 -11.02 -1.53
N ALA A 76 1.87 -10.29 -1.10
CA ALA A 76 1.70 -8.87 -1.42
C ALA A 76 2.91 -8.02 -0.98
N CYS A 77 3.37 -8.19 0.27
CA CYS A 77 4.52 -7.46 0.80
C CYS A 77 5.80 -7.75 0.01
N LEU A 78 6.05 -9.02 -0.32
CA LEU A 78 7.21 -9.41 -1.12
C LEU A 78 7.12 -8.88 -2.55
N ARG A 79 5.93 -8.85 -3.13
CA ARG A 79 5.71 -8.25 -4.44
C ARG A 79 5.99 -6.75 -4.44
N LEU A 80 5.49 -6.01 -3.45
CA LEU A 80 5.78 -4.58 -3.31
C LEU A 80 7.29 -4.32 -3.18
N LEU A 81 8.00 -5.16 -2.42
CA LEU A 81 9.46 -5.06 -2.29
C LEU A 81 10.17 -5.37 -3.63
N ALA A 82 9.70 -6.35 -4.40
CA ALA A 82 10.26 -6.71 -5.70
C ALA A 82 10.14 -5.58 -6.74
N LEU A 83 9.09 -4.77 -6.69
CA LEU A 83 8.89 -3.62 -7.57
C LEU A 83 9.93 -2.53 -7.39
N LEU A 84 10.50 -2.39 -6.19
CA LEU A 84 11.49 -1.37 -5.88
C LEU A 84 12.83 -1.66 -6.55
N LYS A 85 13.47 -0.61 -7.03
CA LYS A 85 14.91 -0.60 -7.35
C LYS A 85 15.74 -0.83 -6.09
N LYS A 86 17.02 -1.12 -6.24
CA LYS A 86 17.97 -1.11 -5.13
C LYS A 86 17.96 0.26 -4.45
N GLU A 87 18.00 0.30 -3.11
CA GLU A 87 17.87 1.51 -2.28
C GLU A 87 16.49 2.20 -2.35
N GLY A 88 15.54 1.62 -3.06
CA GLY A 88 14.17 2.14 -3.15
C GLY A 88 13.41 2.03 -1.84
N VAL A 89 12.37 2.84 -1.66
CA VAL A 89 11.63 2.96 -0.41
C VAL A 89 10.17 2.51 -0.58
N LEU A 90 9.72 1.63 0.30
CA LEU A 90 8.33 1.23 0.46
C LEU A 90 7.74 1.94 1.67
N ILE A 91 6.65 2.65 1.46
CA ILE A 91 5.86 3.28 2.51
C ILE A 91 4.55 2.51 2.64
N ILE A 92 4.27 2.01 3.81
CA ILE A 92 3.04 1.29 4.13
C ILE A 92 2.30 2.05 5.21
N THR A 93 1.01 2.33 4.98
CA THR A 93 0.12 2.74 6.06
C THR A 93 -0.99 1.72 6.21
N LEU A 94 -1.32 1.36 7.43
CA LEU A 94 -2.39 0.43 7.70
C LEU A 94 -3.10 0.74 9.02
N ARG A 95 -4.38 0.46 9.03
CA ARG A 95 -5.21 0.60 10.22
C ARG A 95 -5.08 -0.65 11.08
N GLY A 96 -4.72 -0.46 12.35
CA GLY A 96 -4.75 -1.53 13.33
C GLY A 96 -6.20 -1.99 13.61
N THR A 97 -6.38 -3.28 13.78
CA THR A 97 -7.60 -3.90 14.31
C THR A 97 -7.19 -5.03 15.24
N HIS A 98 -8.05 -5.35 16.21
CA HIS A 98 -7.82 -6.44 17.17
C HIS A 98 -8.74 -7.64 16.89
N GLN A 99 -9.42 -7.63 15.75
CA GLN A 99 -10.36 -8.69 15.36
C GLN A 99 -9.97 -9.21 13.97
N PRO A 100 -9.53 -10.45 13.87
CA PRO A 100 -9.28 -11.08 12.56
C PRO A 100 -10.59 -11.17 11.78
N ASP A 101 -10.47 -11.16 10.45
CA ASP A 101 -11.61 -11.20 9.50
C ASP A 101 -12.73 -10.19 9.80
N LYS A 102 -12.38 -9.05 10.39
CA LYS A 102 -13.34 -7.98 10.67
C LYS A 102 -13.90 -7.39 9.38
N ARG A 103 -15.22 -7.27 9.29
CA ARG A 103 -15.88 -6.64 8.14
C ARG A 103 -16.65 -5.40 8.54
N GLU A 104 -16.38 -4.31 7.83
CA GLU A 104 -17.10 -3.03 7.98
C GLU A 104 -17.60 -2.57 6.62
N ASN A 105 -18.89 -2.40 6.46
CA ASN A 105 -19.53 -2.00 5.19
C ASN A 105 -19.08 -2.88 3.99
N GLY A 106 -18.93 -4.19 4.22
CA GLY A 106 -18.51 -5.16 3.20
C GLY A 106 -16.99 -5.23 2.94
N LYS A 107 -16.18 -4.34 3.51
CA LYS A 107 -14.71 -4.38 3.41
C LYS A 107 -14.12 -5.25 4.51
N LEU A 108 -13.18 -6.10 4.13
CA LEU A 108 -12.33 -6.85 5.06
C LEU A 108 -11.37 -5.89 5.78
N TYR A 109 -11.16 -6.12 7.06
CA TYR A 109 -10.11 -5.50 7.87
C TYR A 109 -9.39 -6.60 8.64
N GLU A 110 -8.32 -7.09 8.06
CA GLU A 110 -7.52 -8.14 8.65
C GLU A 110 -6.55 -7.59 9.68
N GLU A 111 -6.36 -8.32 10.77
CA GLU A 111 -5.35 -7.97 11.75
C GLU A 111 -3.96 -8.29 11.20
N ILE A 112 -3.09 -7.30 11.17
CA ILE A 112 -1.70 -7.46 10.71
C ILE A 112 -0.77 -7.30 11.90
N ASN A 113 -0.03 -8.36 12.22
CA ASN A 113 1.01 -8.32 13.24
C ASN A 113 2.21 -7.52 12.71
N ILE A 114 2.40 -6.32 13.23
CA ILE A 114 3.46 -5.41 12.79
C ILE A 114 4.86 -5.98 13.03
N SER A 115 5.07 -6.69 14.14
CA SER A 115 6.37 -7.30 14.43
C SER A 115 6.72 -8.38 13.41
N GLU A 116 5.77 -9.23 13.05
CA GLU A 116 5.96 -10.25 12.00
C GLU A 116 6.17 -9.61 10.64
N LEU A 117 5.45 -8.52 10.34
CA LEU A 117 5.61 -7.77 9.09
C LEU A 117 7.03 -7.17 9.00
N CYS A 118 7.54 -6.57 10.06
CA CYS A 118 8.91 -6.05 10.12
C CYS A 118 9.94 -7.18 9.98
N GLN A 119 9.74 -8.32 10.63
CA GLN A 119 10.59 -9.50 10.50
C GLN A 119 10.59 -10.06 9.07
N LEU A 120 9.45 -10.05 8.39
CA LEU A 120 9.36 -10.45 6.99
C LEU A 120 10.29 -9.60 6.12
N PHE A 121 10.24 -8.28 6.25
CA PHE A 121 11.09 -7.38 5.46
C PHE A 121 12.58 -7.56 5.77
N THR A 122 12.95 -7.63 7.05
CA THR A 122 14.35 -7.81 7.45
C THR A 122 14.92 -9.17 7.02
N SER A 123 14.12 -10.24 7.04
CA SER A 123 14.53 -11.55 6.53
C SER A 123 14.76 -11.57 5.00
N HIS A 124 14.23 -10.59 4.28
CA HIS A 124 14.43 -10.38 2.84
C HIS A 124 15.39 -9.22 2.54
N GLN A 125 16.34 -8.96 3.46
CA GLN A 125 17.44 -8.00 3.32
C GLN A 125 16.98 -6.53 3.19
N ALA A 126 15.73 -6.22 3.52
CA ALA A 126 15.26 -4.85 3.61
C ALA A 126 15.44 -4.29 5.03
N THR A 127 15.58 -2.99 5.14
CA THR A 127 15.74 -2.28 6.41
C THR A 127 14.48 -1.52 6.75
N VAL A 128 13.91 -1.76 7.94
CA VAL A 128 12.83 -0.93 8.49
C VAL A 128 13.45 0.35 9.03
N LEU A 129 13.20 1.47 8.34
CA LEU A 129 13.75 2.78 8.70
C LEU A 129 12.96 3.45 9.84
N SER A 130 11.62 3.34 9.79
CA SER A 130 10.76 3.85 10.85
C SER A 130 9.47 3.05 10.95
N HIS A 131 8.91 3.05 12.15
CA HIS A 131 7.54 2.64 12.43
C HIS A 131 6.93 3.66 13.39
N GLU A 132 5.95 4.39 12.93
CA GLU A 132 5.24 5.40 13.68
C GLU A 132 3.79 4.95 13.92
N ILE A 133 3.23 5.37 15.03
CA ILE A 133 1.86 5.05 15.42
C ILE A 133 1.09 6.36 15.59
N ASP A 134 0.05 6.52 14.78
CA ASP A 134 -0.88 7.63 14.90
C ASP A 134 -2.20 7.17 15.50
N LEU A 135 -2.67 7.92 16.47
CA LEU A 135 -3.98 7.70 17.08
C LEU A 135 -4.99 8.67 16.48
N GLU A 136 -6.12 8.13 16.04
CA GLU A 136 -7.29 8.91 15.62
C GLU A 136 -8.35 8.86 16.74
N PRO A 137 -8.33 9.78 17.71
CA PRO A 137 -9.14 9.67 18.93
C PRO A 137 -10.65 9.66 18.67
N LYS A 138 -11.10 10.43 17.66
CA LYS A 138 -12.52 10.54 17.32
C LYS A 138 -13.14 9.20 16.87
N ARG A 139 -12.35 8.36 16.20
CA ARG A 139 -12.78 7.04 15.71
C ARG A 139 -12.21 5.90 16.52
N GLN A 140 -11.37 6.18 17.51
CA GLN A 140 -10.64 5.18 18.30
C GLN A 140 -9.84 4.22 17.40
N LEU A 141 -9.22 4.75 16.36
CA LEU A 141 -8.42 4.00 15.42
C LEU A 141 -6.94 4.23 15.67
N THR A 142 -6.18 3.17 15.50
CA THR A 142 -4.71 3.20 15.48
C THR A 142 -4.25 3.01 14.05
N TRP A 143 -3.37 3.89 13.58
CA TRP A 143 -2.69 3.76 12.30
C TRP A 143 -1.23 3.44 12.51
N HIS A 144 -0.71 2.55 11.72
CA HIS A 144 0.70 2.20 11.66
C HIS A 144 1.27 2.70 10.35
N ASN A 145 2.36 3.47 10.43
CA ASN A 145 3.09 4.01 9.29
C ASN A 145 4.49 3.41 9.30
N LEU A 146 4.83 2.63 8.28
CA LEU A 146 6.11 1.98 8.15
C LEU A 146 6.85 2.53 6.94
N VAL A 147 8.15 2.75 7.09
CA VAL A 147 9.06 3.11 6.01
C VAL A 147 10.13 2.03 5.93
N ILE A 148 10.21 1.35 4.78
CA ILE A 148 11.08 0.21 4.54
C ILE A 148 11.98 0.52 3.34
N LYS A 149 13.28 0.28 3.48
CA LYS A 149 14.27 0.45 2.42
C LYS A 149 14.74 -0.92 1.91
N LYS A 150 14.71 -1.11 0.59
CA LYS A 150 15.23 -2.30 -0.09
C LYS A 150 16.73 -2.30 -0.19
#